data_379f3d92eac01522874857ef70fe0cd8
#
_entry.id   379f3d92eac01522874857ef70fe0cd8
#
_cell.length_a   1.000
_cell.length_b   1.000
_cell.length_c   1.000
_cell.angle_alpha   90.00
_cell.angle_beta   90.00
_cell.angle_gamma   90.00
#
_symmetry.space_group_name_H-M   'P 1'
#
loop_
_entity.id
_entity.type
_entity.pdbx_description
1 polymer ?
#
loop_
_entity_poly.entity_id
_entity_poly.type
_entity_poly.pdbx_seq_one_letter_code
_entity_poly.pdbx_strand_id
1 'polypeptide(L)'
;MKDTGKKKILIIEDDRHIAEGMRLNLSLQGYDVDIAPDGLSGLAGWKEKRPDLIVLDIMLPKMDGFTVLQNIRLEDERIPVLIVSVKGAPGDRVKGLSCGVDDYLTKPFHLDEFLLRVERLLTRVSWYRREGDPGEETDRHLPPIYAFGANRIDFEKGRAQSLRGDFGLTEQELKLLKLFITHRGKPLSRKKLLQVGWGYSKGTTTRTVDNFLVRFRKYFEDNPHAPVYFRSVRSVGYLFDHE
;
A
#
# COMPACT_ATOMS: atom_id res chain seq x y z
N MET A 1 -22.75 19.85 -7.21
CA MET A 1 -23.34 18.95 -6.19
C MET A 1 -22.23 18.02 -5.73
N LYS A 2 -21.81 18.07 -4.46
CA LYS A 2 -20.82 17.16 -3.89
C LYS A 2 -21.42 15.76 -3.83
N ASP A 3 -20.82 14.83 -4.54
CA ASP A 3 -21.15 13.41 -4.37
C ASP A 3 -20.71 12.98 -2.96
N THR A 4 -21.65 12.99 -2.03
CA THR A 4 -21.47 12.54 -0.65
C THR A 4 -21.78 11.05 -0.52
N GLY A 5 -21.47 10.25 -1.56
CA GLY A 5 -21.62 8.81 -1.51
C GLY A 5 -20.78 8.21 -0.39
N LYS A 6 -21.36 7.30 0.40
CA LYS A 6 -20.63 6.52 1.39
C LYS A 6 -19.47 5.80 0.71
N LYS A 7 -18.29 5.77 1.37
CA LYS A 7 -17.15 4.99 0.91
C LYS A 7 -17.48 3.51 0.90
N LYS A 8 -17.16 2.82 -0.20
CA LYS A 8 -17.45 1.41 -0.41
C LYS A 8 -16.26 0.55 -0.03
N ILE A 9 -16.48 -0.48 0.76
CA ILE A 9 -15.44 -1.43 1.17
C ILE A 9 -15.88 -2.83 0.75
N LEU A 10 -14.99 -3.58 0.12
CA LEU A 10 -15.19 -4.99 -0.18
C LEU A 10 -14.34 -5.82 0.79
N ILE A 11 -14.99 -6.70 1.56
CA ILE A 11 -14.33 -7.70 2.41
C ILE A 11 -14.33 -9.03 1.67
N ILE A 12 -13.15 -9.63 1.49
CA ILE A 12 -12.98 -10.96 0.90
C ILE A 12 -12.43 -11.87 2.00
N GLU A 13 -13.30 -12.64 2.62
CA GLU A 13 -13.04 -13.43 3.83
C GLU A 13 -14.00 -14.62 3.85
N ASP A 14 -13.49 -15.83 4.04
CA ASP A 14 -14.28 -17.07 4.05
C ASP A 14 -14.90 -17.39 5.41
N ASP A 15 -14.29 -16.89 6.51
CA ASP A 15 -14.91 -17.00 7.83
C ASP A 15 -16.04 -15.97 7.96
N ARG A 16 -17.28 -16.49 7.93
CA ARG A 16 -18.48 -15.67 8.00
C ARG A 16 -18.56 -14.82 9.29
N HIS A 17 -18.08 -15.33 10.42
CA HIS A 17 -18.17 -14.60 11.69
C HIS A 17 -17.18 -13.42 11.70
N ILE A 18 -15.97 -13.63 11.17
CA ILE A 18 -14.96 -12.58 11.04
C ILE A 18 -15.46 -11.53 10.03
N ALA A 19 -15.94 -11.95 8.87
CA ALA A 19 -16.46 -11.07 7.82
C ALA A 19 -17.62 -10.20 8.32
N GLU A 20 -18.62 -10.81 8.99
CA GLU A 20 -19.76 -10.08 9.53
C GLU A 20 -19.36 -9.15 10.69
N GLY A 21 -18.42 -9.58 11.55
CA GLY A 21 -17.89 -8.73 12.60
C GLY A 21 -17.19 -7.47 12.03
N MET A 22 -16.36 -7.63 11.00
CA MET A 22 -15.74 -6.52 10.29
C MET A 22 -16.80 -5.63 9.62
N ARG A 23 -17.75 -6.23 8.89
CA ARG A 23 -18.82 -5.51 8.19
C ARG A 23 -19.65 -4.65 9.15
N LEU A 24 -20.10 -5.23 10.27
CA LEU A 24 -20.92 -4.51 11.25
C LEU A 24 -20.18 -3.26 11.77
N ASN A 25 -18.93 -3.41 12.18
CA ASN A 25 -18.16 -2.31 12.73
C ASN A 25 -17.84 -1.22 11.71
N LEU A 26 -17.51 -1.61 10.47
CA LEU A 26 -17.31 -0.64 9.39
C LEU A 26 -18.60 0.09 9.01
N SER A 27 -19.75 -0.62 9.01
CA SER A 27 -21.05 0.00 8.73
C SER A 27 -21.44 1.01 9.82
N LEU A 28 -21.10 0.74 11.10
CA LEU A 28 -21.28 1.70 12.21
C LEU A 28 -20.43 2.97 12.03
N GLN A 29 -19.28 2.86 11.36
CA GLN A 29 -18.44 4.01 10.96
C GLN A 29 -18.97 4.75 9.72
N GLY A 30 -20.08 4.29 9.13
CA GLY A 30 -20.74 4.95 8.01
C GLY A 30 -20.28 4.46 6.63
N TYR A 31 -19.50 3.42 6.54
CA TYR A 31 -19.07 2.81 5.27
C TYR A 31 -20.18 1.92 4.68
N ASP A 32 -20.18 1.79 3.34
CA ASP A 32 -20.97 0.80 2.61
C ASP A 32 -20.10 -0.44 2.40
N VAL A 33 -20.54 -1.61 2.90
CA VAL A 33 -19.67 -2.78 3.03
C VAL A 33 -20.30 -4.01 2.41
N ASP A 34 -19.61 -4.57 1.43
CA ASP A 34 -19.91 -5.83 0.79
C ASP A 34 -18.97 -6.95 1.28
N ILE A 35 -19.47 -8.19 1.28
CA ILE A 35 -18.71 -9.38 1.62
C ILE A 35 -18.67 -10.34 0.43
N ALA A 36 -17.51 -10.93 0.17
CA ALA A 36 -17.31 -12.04 -0.73
C ALA A 36 -16.65 -13.22 0.04
N PRO A 37 -17.22 -14.42 0.01
CA PRO A 37 -16.73 -15.55 0.80
C PRO A 37 -15.57 -16.35 0.18
N ASP A 38 -15.11 -15.97 -0.99
CA ASP A 38 -14.01 -16.62 -1.71
C ASP A 38 -13.36 -15.69 -2.73
N GLY A 39 -12.18 -16.07 -3.24
CA GLY A 39 -11.42 -15.22 -4.14
C GLY A 39 -12.09 -14.95 -5.49
N LEU A 40 -12.87 -15.91 -6.03
CA LEU A 40 -13.58 -15.72 -7.30
C LEU A 40 -14.72 -14.72 -7.17
N SER A 41 -15.56 -14.87 -6.14
CA SER A 41 -16.62 -13.91 -5.82
C SER A 41 -16.06 -12.55 -5.43
N GLY A 42 -14.87 -12.51 -4.81
CA GLY A 42 -14.14 -11.29 -4.51
C GLY A 42 -13.74 -10.51 -5.76
N LEU A 43 -13.16 -11.17 -6.77
CA LEU A 43 -12.82 -10.53 -8.05
C LEU A 43 -14.07 -10.05 -8.80
N ALA A 44 -15.13 -10.84 -8.81
CA ALA A 44 -16.40 -10.44 -9.44
C ALA A 44 -16.99 -9.19 -8.75
N GLY A 45 -17.05 -9.20 -7.41
CA GLY A 45 -17.54 -8.08 -6.61
C GLY A 45 -16.70 -6.80 -6.78
N TRP A 46 -15.37 -6.92 -6.86
CA TRP A 46 -14.49 -5.80 -7.14
C TRP A 46 -14.81 -5.16 -8.50
N LYS A 47 -14.95 -5.97 -9.56
CA LYS A 47 -15.26 -5.48 -10.91
C LYS A 47 -16.62 -4.79 -10.99
N GLU A 48 -17.63 -5.38 -10.34
CA GLU A 48 -19.02 -4.89 -10.39
C GLU A 48 -19.21 -3.63 -9.53
N LYS A 49 -18.75 -3.67 -8.27
CA LYS A 49 -19.09 -2.68 -7.25
C LYS A 49 -18.11 -1.51 -7.16
N ARG A 50 -16.92 -1.65 -7.74
CA ARG A 50 -15.87 -0.63 -7.75
C ARG A 50 -15.62 -0.06 -6.34
N PRO A 51 -15.18 -0.85 -5.36
CA PRO A 51 -14.96 -0.39 -4.00
C PRO A 51 -13.84 0.65 -3.91
N ASP A 52 -13.86 1.45 -2.84
CA ASP A 52 -12.79 2.40 -2.51
C ASP A 52 -11.64 1.73 -1.74
N LEU A 53 -11.87 0.55 -1.15
CA LEU A 53 -10.89 -0.24 -0.40
C LEU A 53 -11.27 -1.72 -0.41
N ILE A 54 -10.28 -2.58 -0.41
CA ILE A 54 -10.44 -4.03 -0.27
C ILE A 54 -9.78 -4.50 1.02
N VAL A 55 -10.52 -5.26 1.83
CA VAL A 55 -9.97 -6.08 2.92
C VAL A 55 -9.90 -7.51 2.42
N LEU A 56 -8.72 -8.14 2.45
CA LEU A 56 -8.46 -9.39 1.76
C LEU A 56 -7.78 -10.40 2.69
N ASP A 57 -8.43 -11.54 2.93
CA ASP A 57 -7.72 -12.69 3.48
C ASP A 57 -6.87 -13.38 2.41
N ILE A 58 -5.75 -13.93 2.82
CA ILE A 58 -4.88 -14.71 1.95
C ILE A 58 -5.37 -16.15 1.81
N MET A 59 -5.87 -16.72 2.90
CA MET A 59 -6.25 -18.13 2.95
C MET A 59 -7.71 -18.34 2.52
N LEU A 60 -8.00 -18.07 1.26
CA LEU A 60 -9.34 -18.18 0.70
C LEU A 60 -9.53 -19.49 -0.07
N PRO A 61 -10.74 -20.05 -0.05
CA PRO A 61 -11.09 -21.17 -0.94
C PRO A 61 -11.21 -20.72 -2.40
N LYS A 62 -11.14 -21.69 -3.32
CA LYS A 62 -11.25 -21.57 -4.79
C LYS A 62 -10.10 -20.77 -5.43
N MET A 63 -9.73 -19.63 -4.90
CA MET A 63 -8.63 -18.80 -5.38
C MET A 63 -7.99 -18.09 -4.18
N ASP A 64 -6.70 -18.31 -3.96
CA ASP A 64 -5.96 -17.69 -2.86
C ASP A 64 -5.87 -16.16 -2.99
N GLY A 65 -5.75 -15.47 -1.84
CA GLY A 65 -5.77 -14.01 -1.81
C GLY A 65 -4.61 -13.34 -2.56
N PHE A 66 -3.47 -14.01 -2.72
CA PHE A 66 -2.37 -13.46 -3.52
C PHE A 66 -2.71 -13.45 -5.00
N THR A 67 -3.32 -14.51 -5.48
CA THR A 67 -3.82 -14.58 -6.86
C THR A 67 -4.91 -13.52 -7.09
N VAL A 68 -5.83 -13.33 -6.13
CA VAL A 68 -6.81 -12.24 -6.18
C VAL A 68 -6.11 -10.88 -6.29
N LEU A 69 -5.14 -10.60 -5.41
CA LEU A 69 -4.41 -9.34 -5.41
C LEU A 69 -3.66 -9.10 -6.74
N GLN A 70 -3.00 -10.13 -7.27
CA GLN A 70 -2.31 -10.02 -8.56
C GLN A 70 -3.27 -9.64 -9.69
N ASN A 71 -4.44 -10.30 -9.77
CA ASN A 71 -5.46 -9.97 -10.77
C ASN A 71 -5.97 -8.53 -10.61
N ILE A 72 -6.21 -8.08 -9.38
CA ILE A 72 -6.61 -6.69 -9.13
C ILE A 72 -5.52 -5.73 -9.61
N ARG A 73 -4.26 -5.98 -9.28
CA ARG A 73 -3.12 -5.11 -9.63
C ARG A 73 -2.84 -5.03 -11.12
N LEU A 74 -3.21 -6.03 -11.90
CA LEU A 74 -3.13 -5.98 -13.38
C LEU A 74 -4.09 -4.93 -13.98
N GLU A 75 -5.24 -4.69 -13.36
CA GLU A 75 -6.26 -3.77 -13.87
C GLU A 75 -6.36 -2.47 -13.05
N ASP A 76 -6.09 -2.52 -11.73
CA ASP A 76 -6.14 -1.39 -10.81
C ASP A 76 -4.95 -1.43 -9.83
N GLU A 77 -3.94 -0.66 -10.17
CA GLU A 77 -2.71 -0.54 -9.37
C GLU A 77 -2.90 0.32 -8.10
N ARG A 78 -3.99 1.09 -8.00
CA ARG A 78 -4.17 2.16 -7.01
C ARG A 78 -5.16 1.84 -5.89
N ILE A 79 -6.09 0.91 -6.11
CA ILE A 79 -7.05 0.58 -5.07
C ILE A 79 -6.31 0.12 -3.80
N PRO A 80 -6.58 0.73 -2.63
CA PRO A 80 -5.94 0.31 -1.40
C PRO A 80 -6.41 -1.09 -1.01
N VAL A 81 -5.44 -1.95 -0.63
CA VAL A 81 -5.69 -3.31 -0.18
C VAL A 81 -5.07 -3.53 1.20
N LEU A 82 -5.93 -3.81 2.18
CA LEU A 82 -5.54 -4.27 3.50
C LEU A 82 -5.57 -5.80 3.53
N ILE A 83 -4.43 -6.43 3.65
CA ILE A 83 -4.38 -7.87 3.89
C ILE A 83 -4.64 -8.18 5.36
N VAL A 84 -5.52 -9.17 5.59
CA VAL A 84 -5.79 -9.73 6.92
C VAL A 84 -5.49 -11.22 6.88
N SER A 85 -4.52 -11.72 7.67
CA SER A 85 -4.11 -13.12 7.58
C SER A 85 -3.59 -13.69 8.90
N VAL A 86 -3.60 -15.02 9.04
CA VAL A 86 -3.07 -15.72 10.22
C VAL A 86 -1.54 -15.59 10.29
N LYS A 87 -1.01 -15.37 11.48
CA LYS A 87 0.41 -15.27 11.78
C LYS A 87 1.06 -16.66 11.63
N GLY A 88 1.84 -16.93 10.57
CA GLY A 88 2.55 -18.20 10.62
C GLY A 88 3.25 -18.74 9.38
N ALA A 89 3.01 -18.28 8.19
CA ALA A 89 3.76 -18.78 7.04
C ALA A 89 4.88 -17.79 6.62
N PRO A 90 6.17 -18.10 6.87
CA PRO A 90 7.27 -17.23 6.42
C PRO A 90 7.29 -17.02 4.90
N GLY A 91 6.78 -17.98 4.12
CA GLY A 91 6.66 -17.91 2.66
C GLY A 91 5.56 -16.97 2.18
N ASP A 92 4.43 -16.88 2.88
CA ASP A 92 3.28 -16.07 2.48
C ASP A 92 3.54 -14.58 2.67
N ARG A 93 4.32 -14.22 3.70
CA ARG A 93 4.76 -12.83 3.93
C ARG A 93 5.67 -12.31 2.81
N VAL A 94 6.56 -13.16 2.28
CA VAL A 94 7.48 -12.78 1.20
C VAL A 94 6.72 -12.63 -0.11
N LYS A 95 5.75 -13.50 -0.39
CA LYS A 95 4.89 -13.41 -1.59
C LYS A 95 3.95 -12.20 -1.54
N GLY A 96 3.27 -11.93 -0.43
CA GLY A 96 2.33 -10.80 -0.31
C GLY A 96 3.00 -9.46 -0.50
N LEU A 97 4.22 -9.35 -0.05
CA LEU A 97 5.00 -8.11 -0.07
C LEU A 97 5.60 -7.77 -1.44
N SER A 98 5.74 -8.77 -2.32
CA SER A 98 6.11 -8.53 -3.73
C SER A 98 4.91 -8.13 -4.61
N CYS A 99 3.67 -8.24 -4.10
CA CYS A 99 2.45 -8.08 -4.89
C CYS A 99 1.72 -6.74 -4.70
N GLY A 100 2.34 -5.71 -4.13
CA GLY A 100 1.71 -4.38 -4.09
C GLY A 100 0.67 -4.16 -2.98
N VAL A 101 0.85 -4.77 -1.81
CA VAL A 101 0.00 -4.59 -0.62
C VAL A 101 0.24 -3.23 0.02
N ASP A 102 -0.83 -2.51 0.39
CA ASP A 102 -0.73 -1.20 1.03
C ASP A 102 -0.56 -1.29 2.55
N ASP A 103 -1.23 -2.25 3.20
CA ASP A 103 -1.05 -2.56 4.62
C ASP A 103 -1.37 -4.03 4.93
N TYR A 104 -0.93 -4.51 6.10
CA TYR A 104 -1.05 -5.89 6.52
C TYR A 104 -1.43 -5.98 8.00
N LEU A 105 -2.45 -6.77 8.33
CA LEU A 105 -2.94 -7.02 9.68
C LEU A 105 -2.92 -8.53 9.98
N THR A 106 -2.36 -8.93 11.11
CA THR A 106 -2.28 -10.35 11.50
C THR A 106 -3.45 -10.76 12.38
N LYS A 107 -4.08 -11.88 12.07
CA LYS A 107 -5.07 -12.54 12.94
C LYS A 107 -4.33 -13.27 14.10
N PRO A 108 -4.84 -13.21 15.35
CA PRO A 108 -5.95 -12.38 15.80
C PRO A 108 -5.53 -10.89 15.91
N PHE A 109 -6.45 -9.98 15.63
CA PHE A 109 -6.23 -8.54 15.69
C PHE A 109 -7.21 -7.84 16.63
N HIS A 110 -6.85 -6.65 17.10
CA HIS A 110 -7.75 -5.78 17.83
C HIS A 110 -8.62 -4.99 16.85
N LEU A 111 -9.91 -4.88 17.15
CA LEU A 111 -10.88 -4.18 16.31
C LEU A 111 -10.45 -2.71 16.06
N ASP A 112 -10.02 -2.01 17.10
CA ASP A 112 -9.57 -0.62 16.97
C ASP A 112 -8.40 -0.47 15.99
N GLU A 113 -7.46 -1.42 16.00
CA GLU A 113 -6.34 -1.44 15.05
C GLU A 113 -6.85 -1.62 13.61
N PHE A 114 -7.78 -2.54 13.40
CA PHE A 114 -8.40 -2.77 12.10
C PHE A 114 -9.09 -1.51 11.57
N LEU A 115 -9.96 -0.88 12.39
CA LEU A 115 -10.70 0.33 12.01
C LEU A 115 -9.76 1.50 11.68
N LEU A 116 -8.74 1.73 12.50
CA LEU A 116 -7.73 2.76 12.25
C LEU A 116 -6.97 2.55 10.94
N ARG A 117 -6.65 1.31 10.57
CA ARG A 117 -5.97 0.99 9.31
C ARG A 117 -6.87 1.27 8.11
N VAL A 118 -8.14 0.85 8.17
CA VAL A 118 -9.14 1.11 7.14
C VAL A 118 -9.34 2.62 6.94
N GLU A 119 -9.58 3.36 8.02
CA GLU A 119 -9.74 4.82 7.97
C GLU A 119 -8.54 5.50 7.30
N ARG A 120 -7.33 5.11 7.68
CA ARG A 120 -6.09 5.68 7.11
C ARG A 120 -5.95 5.38 5.62
N LEU A 121 -6.25 4.17 5.20
CA LEU A 121 -6.20 3.80 3.79
C LEU A 121 -7.24 4.59 2.97
N LEU A 122 -8.46 4.80 3.50
CA LEU A 122 -9.51 5.56 2.83
C LEU A 122 -9.29 7.08 2.86
N THR A 123 -8.78 7.63 3.97
CA THR A 123 -8.49 9.07 4.08
C THR A 123 -7.44 9.50 3.07
N ARG A 124 -6.48 8.65 2.77
CA ARG A 124 -5.44 8.87 1.77
C ARG A 124 -6.02 9.09 0.36
N VAL A 125 -7.04 8.33 -0.01
CA VAL A 125 -7.73 8.49 -1.32
C VAL A 125 -8.44 9.84 -1.43
N SER A 126 -8.94 10.40 -0.33
CA SER A 126 -9.65 11.68 -0.32
C SER A 126 -8.73 12.90 -0.44
N TRP A 127 -7.48 12.78 -0.05
CA TRP A 127 -6.49 13.89 -0.10
C TRP A 127 -5.99 14.16 -1.52
N TYR A 128 -5.93 13.15 -2.38
CA TYR A 128 -5.62 13.35 -3.79
C TYR A 128 -6.75 14.02 -4.59
N ARG A 129 -7.98 14.10 -4.03
CA ARG A 129 -9.11 14.82 -4.64
C ARG A 129 -9.27 16.26 -4.16
N ARG A 130 -8.49 16.69 -3.17
CA ARG A 130 -8.51 18.07 -2.66
C ARG A 130 -7.18 18.74 -2.93
N GLU A 131 -7.13 19.51 -3.99
CA GLU A 131 -6.19 20.62 -4.10
C GLU A 131 -6.40 21.55 -2.89
N GLY A 132 -5.39 21.73 -2.07
CA GLY A 132 -5.27 22.86 -1.16
C GLY A 132 -5.50 22.62 0.33
N ASP A 133 -4.65 21.81 1.01
CA ASP A 133 -4.49 21.91 2.46
C ASP A 133 -2.99 21.90 2.84
N PRO A 134 -2.51 22.90 3.60
CA PRO A 134 -1.10 23.07 3.92
C PRO A 134 -0.70 22.28 5.17
N GLY A 135 -0.48 20.98 5.03
CA GLY A 135 -0.11 20.11 6.14
C GLY A 135 0.96 19.12 5.78
N GLU A 136 2.18 19.55 5.73
CA GLU A 136 3.46 18.94 6.06
C GLU A 136 4.58 19.53 5.19
N GLU A 137 5.64 20.01 5.80
CA GLU A 137 6.81 20.67 5.18
C GLU A 137 7.55 19.85 4.10
N THR A 138 7.16 18.60 3.90
CA THR A 138 7.80 17.69 2.94
C THR A 138 7.31 17.84 1.49
N ASP A 139 6.15 18.47 1.24
CA ASP A 139 5.53 18.46 -0.10
C ASP A 139 5.78 19.75 -0.92
N ARG A 140 6.34 20.80 -0.31
CA ARG A 140 6.43 22.13 -0.95
C ARG A 140 7.59 22.32 -1.94
N HIS A 141 8.48 21.35 -2.13
CA HIS A 141 9.71 21.53 -2.90
C HIS A 141 10.03 20.46 -3.95
N LEU A 142 9.18 19.45 -4.12
CA LEU A 142 9.42 18.44 -5.14
C LEU A 142 8.72 18.81 -6.46
N PRO A 143 9.44 18.78 -7.59
CA PRO A 143 8.82 19.00 -8.90
C PRO A 143 7.80 17.87 -9.17
N PRO A 144 6.72 18.17 -9.93
CA PRO A 144 5.72 17.17 -10.31
C PRO A 144 6.31 15.94 -10.98
N ILE A 145 7.43 16.15 -11.66
CA ILE A 145 8.21 15.11 -12.32
C ILE A 145 9.63 15.14 -11.77
N TYR A 146 10.10 14.00 -11.28
CA TYR A 146 11.45 13.83 -10.79
C TYR A 146 12.19 12.76 -11.62
N ALA A 147 13.41 13.06 -12.06
CA ALA A 147 14.22 12.17 -12.85
C ALA A 147 15.58 11.88 -12.19
N PHE A 148 16.04 10.64 -12.28
CA PHE A 148 17.35 10.20 -11.81
C PHE A 148 17.83 9.00 -12.64
N GLY A 149 19.07 9.06 -13.15
CA GLY A 149 19.55 8.09 -14.12
C GLY A 149 18.59 7.96 -15.32
N ALA A 150 18.22 6.75 -15.67
CA ALA A 150 17.22 6.45 -16.70
C ALA A 150 15.77 6.43 -16.17
N ASN A 151 15.56 6.80 -14.90
CA ASN A 151 14.26 6.71 -14.26
C ASN A 151 13.55 8.06 -14.20
N ARG A 152 12.21 8.04 -14.32
CA ARG A 152 11.35 9.21 -14.23
C ARG A 152 10.12 8.88 -13.40
N ILE A 153 9.78 9.71 -12.44
CA ILE A 153 8.59 9.58 -11.58
C ILE A 153 7.69 10.79 -11.84
N ASP A 154 6.45 10.54 -12.20
CA ASP A 154 5.38 11.54 -12.29
C ASP A 154 4.50 11.39 -11.04
N PHE A 155 4.67 12.31 -10.11
CA PHE A 155 3.97 12.28 -8.82
C PHE A 155 2.48 12.65 -8.94
N GLU A 156 2.10 13.42 -9.96
CA GLU A 156 0.70 13.78 -10.19
C GLU A 156 -0.09 12.61 -10.77
N LYS A 157 0.52 11.92 -11.75
CA LYS A 157 -0.12 10.75 -12.37
C LYS A 157 0.06 9.46 -11.55
N GLY A 158 0.97 9.46 -10.56
CA GLY A 158 1.33 8.28 -9.79
C GLY A 158 1.94 7.17 -10.65
N ARG A 159 2.77 7.54 -11.63
CA ARG A 159 3.43 6.61 -12.55
C ARG A 159 4.94 6.81 -12.54
N ALA A 160 5.64 5.75 -12.87
CA ALA A 160 7.07 5.82 -13.10
C ALA A 160 7.44 5.15 -14.41
N GLN A 161 8.53 5.63 -15.00
CA GLN A 161 9.19 5.07 -16.16
C GLN A 161 10.61 4.68 -15.77
N SER A 162 11.07 3.51 -16.19
CA SER A 162 12.42 3.02 -15.98
C SER A 162 12.88 2.19 -17.19
N LEU A 163 14.08 1.63 -17.14
CA LEU A 163 14.55 0.67 -18.15
C LEU A 163 13.65 -0.58 -18.26
N ARG A 164 12.79 -0.82 -17.28
CA ARG A 164 11.83 -1.94 -17.27
C ARG A 164 10.46 -1.60 -17.87
N GLY A 165 10.27 -0.37 -18.36
CA GLY A 165 9.03 0.15 -18.92
C GLY A 165 8.30 1.10 -17.99
N ASP A 166 7.03 1.36 -18.32
CA ASP A 166 6.12 2.23 -17.59
C ASP A 166 5.24 1.42 -16.64
N PHE A 167 5.12 1.88 -15.38
CA PHE A 167 4.29 1.21 -14.37
C PHE A 167 3.67 2.22 -13.41
N GLY A 168 2.58 1.82 -12.76
CA GLY A 168 1.93 2.60 -11.71
C GLY A 168 2.64 2.45 -10.37
N LEU A 169 2.56 3.48 -9.55
CA LEU A 169 3.06 3.49 -8.18
C LEU A 169 1.87 3.57 -7.21
N THR A 170 1.89 2.74 -6.19
CA THR A 170 0.94 2.85 -5.09
C THR A 170 1.20 4.14 -4.29
N GLU A 171 0.20 4.59 -3.56
CA GLU A 171 0.33 5.79 -2.72
C GLU A 171 1.46 5.67 -1.69
N GLN A 172 1.63 4.47 -1.11
CA GLN A 172 2.71 4.20 -0.17
C GLN A 172 4.09 4.35 -0.82
N GLU A 173 4.22 3.87 -2.05
CA GLU A 173 5.45 4.02 -2.82
C GLU A 173 5.73 5.48 -3.11
N LEU A 174 4.72 6.23 -3.54
CA LEU A 174 4.85 7.66 -3.78
C LEU A 174 5.29 8.43 -2.52
N LYS A 175 4.70 8.13 -1.35
CA LYS A 175 5.10 8.75 -0.08
C LYS A 175 6.53 8.45 0.31
N LEU A 176 6.93 7.19 0.20
CA LEU A 176 8.28 6.79 0.52
C LEU A 176 9.30 7.37 -0.48
N LEU A 177 8.95 7.41 -1.78
CA LEU A 177 9.79 8.02 -2.80
C LEU A 177 9.94 9.52 -2.57
N LYS A 178 8.87 10.25 -2.27
CA LYS A 178 8.92 11.67 -1.90
C LYS A 178 9.85 11.88 -0.69
N LEU A 179 9.71 11.06 0.35
CA LEU A 179 10.57 11.15 1.53
C LEU A 179 12.04 10.88 1.20
N PHE A 180 12.34 9.88 0.39
CA PHE A 180 13.70 9.57 -0.04
C PHE A 180 14.31 10.71 -0.86
N ILE A 181 13.56 11.25 -1.81
CA ILE A 181 14.00 12.34 -2.70
C ILE A 181 14.24 13.62 -1.90
N THR A 182 13.33 13.98 -1.00
CA THR A 182 13.49 15.15 -0.12
C THR A 182 14.73 15.04 0.78
N HIS A 183 15.11 13.82 1.15
CA HIS A 183 16.29 13.54 1.98
C HIS A 183 17.45 12.92 1.16
N ARG A 184 17.56 13.25 -0.13
CA ARG A 184 18.64 12.73 -0.99
C ARG A 184 20.01 12.93 -0.34
N GLY A 185 20.85 11.91 -0.42
CA GLY A 185 22.20 11.92 0.17
C GLY A 185 22.21 11.74 1.69
N LYS A 186 21.06 11.67 2.37
CA LYS A 186 20.96 11.49 3.82
C LYS A 186 20.36 10.13 4.17
N PRO A 187 20.97 9.35 5.06
CA PRO A 187 20.38 8.07 5.47
C PRO A 187 19.12 8.27 6.30
N LEU A 188 18.08 7.51 5.98
CA LEU A 188 16.80 7.47 6.67
C LEU A 188 16.70 6.21 7.51
N SER A 189 16.34 6.38 8.80
CA SER A 189 16.14 5.23 9.67
C SER A 189 14.88 4.46 9.29
N ARG A 190 14.89 3.12 9.51
CA ARG A 190 13.69 2.29 9.32
C ARG A 190 12.48 2.81 10.09
N LYS A 191 12.71 3.34 11.29
CA LYS A 191 11.66 3.95 12.12
C LYS A 191 11.04 5.18 11.45
N LYS A 192 11.86 6.07 10.85
CA LYS A 192 11.39 7.27 10.14
C LYS A 192 10.60 6.88 8.89
N LEU A 193 11.09 5.92 8.10
CA LEU A 193 10.41 5.40 6.92
C LEU A 193 9.06 4.76 7.30
N LEU A 194 9.04 3.99 8.38
CA LEU A 194 7.82 3.38 8.90
C LEU A 194 6.81 4.44 9.37
N GLN A 195 7.28 5.45 10.09
CA GLN A 195 6.45 6.54 10.60
C GLN A 195 5.76 7.31 9.46
N VAL A 196 6.50 7.67 8.41
CA VAL A 196 5.97 8.42 7.27
C VAL A 196 5.09 7.56 6.39
N GLY A 197 5.52 6.33 6.11
CA GLY A 197 4.74 5.40 5.30
C GLY A 197 3.46 4.94 5.99
N TRP A 198 3.52 4.59 7.28
CA TRP A 198 2.42 3.93 8.01
C TRP A 198 1.97 4.64 9.30
N GLY A 199 2.62 5.75 9.67
CA GLY A 199 2.38 6.48 10.93
C GLY A 199 2.82 5.70 12.19
N TYR A 200 2.53 6.23 13.36
CA TYR A 200 2.83 5.57 14.65
C TYR A 200 1.83 4.44 14.95
N SER A 201 1.93 3.28 14.33
CA SER A 201 1.15 2.13 14.76
C SER A 201 2.02 1.12 15.51
N LYS A 202 1.60 0.71 16.70
CA LYS A 202 2.32 -0.25 17.59
C LYS A 202 2.48 -1.66 17.02
N GLY A 203 2.01 -1.96 15.80
CA GLY A 203 2.04 -3.30 15.21
C GLY A 203 2.82 -3.43 13.90
N THR A 204 3.21 -2.34 13.26
CA THR A 204 3.91 -2.40 11.97
C THR A 204 5.40 -2.69 12.19
N THR A 205 5.89 -3.80 11.62
CA THR A 205 7.29 -4.19 11.78
C THR A 205 8.18 -3.48 10.77
N THR A 206 9.45 -3.24 11.12
CA THR A 206 10.46 -2.65 10.23
C THR A 206 10.67 -3.46 8.94
N ARG A 207 10.30 -4.75 8.92
CA ARG A 207 10.32 -5.61 7.72
C ARG A 207 9.44 -5.09 6.59
N THR A 208 8.36 -4.37 6.89
CA THR A 208 7.49 -3.74 5.88
C THR A 208 8.29 -2.75 5.03
N VAL A 209 9.13 -1.93 5.65
CA VAL A 209 10.01 -1.00 4.95
C VAL A 209 11.02 -1.73 4.06
N ASP A 210 11.62 -2.80 4.58
CA ASP A 210 12.63 -3.58 3.84
C ASP A 210 12.06 -4.12 2.52
N ASN A 211 10.77 -4.49 2.50
CA ASN A 211 10.10 -4.98 1.30
C ASN A 211 9.83 -3.89 0.25
N PHE A 212 9.47 -2.67 0.69
CA PHE A 212 9.36 -1.55 -0.24
C PHE A 212 10.71 -1.23 -0.88
N LEU A 213 11.82 -1.34 -0.14
CA LEU A 213 13.15 -1.19 -0.70
C LEU A 213 13.48 -2.27 -1.74
N VAL A 214 13.09 -3.52 -1.50
CA VAL A 214 13.24 -4.60 -2.50
C VAL A 214 12.46 -4.26 -3.78
N ARG A 215 11.24 -3.71 -3.65
CA ARG A 215 10.44 -3.29 -4.81
C ARG A 215 11.08 -2.11 -5.54
N PHE A 216 11.49 -1.06 -4.83
CA PHE A 216 12.17 0.10 -5.45
C PHE A 216 13.44 -0.32 -6.20
N ARG A 217 14.21 -1.25 -5.65
CA ARG A 217 15.35 -1.80 -6.36
C ARG A 217 14.94 -2.56 -7.62
N LYS A 218 13.86 -3.33 -7.58
CA LYS A 218 13.32 -4.00 -8.78
C LYS A 218 12.83 -3.00 -9.83
N TYR A 219 12.28 -1.86 -9.41
CA TYR A 219 11.74 -0.86 -10.32
C TYR A 219 12.83 0.00 -10.95
N PHE A 220 13.78 0.47 -10.16
CA PHE A 220 14.64 1.59 -10.51
C PHE A 220 16.12 1.25 -10.65
N GLU A 221 16.56 0.08 -10.19
CA GLU A 221 17.96 -0.34 -10.30
C GLU A 221 18.17 -1.27 -11.50
N ASP A 222 19.29 -1.11 -12.18
CA ASP A 222 19.71 -2.03 -13.24
C ASP A 222 19.95 -3.42 -12.65
N ASN A 223 20.66 -3.48 -11.52
CA ASN A 223 20.88 -4.69 -10.74
C ASN A 223 20.33 -4.53 -9.33
N PRO A 224 19.14 -5.10 -8.99
CA PRO A 224 18.56 -5.02 -7.66
C PRO A 224 19.42 -5.57 -6.52
N HIS A 225 20.39 -6.46 -6.83
CA HIS A 225 21.30 -7.05 -5.85
C HIS A 225 22.54 -6.19 -5.60
N ALA A 226 22.86 -5.27 -6.51
CA ALA A 226 23.94 -4.29 -6.37
C ALA A 226 23.38 -2.87 -6.58
N PRO A 227 22.54 -2.37 -5.66
CA PRO A 227 21.79 -1.13 -5.84
C PRO A 227 22.71 0.10 -5.79
N VAL A 228 22.52 1.01 -6.75
CA VAL A 228 23.22 2.29 -6.85
C VAL A 228 22.42 3.40 -6.20
N TYR A 229 21.11 3.44 -6.42
CA TYR A 229 20.23 4.49 -5.93
C TYR A 229 19.72 4.23 -4.51
N PHE A 230 19.18 3.02 -4.25
CA PHE A 230 18.56 2.66 -2.96
C PHE A 230 19.50 1.76 -2.15
N ARG A 231 20.44 2.37 -1.45
CA ARG A 231 21.50 1.67 -0.72
C ARG A 231 21.11 1.39 0.73
N SER A 232 21.56 0.25 1.26
CA SER A 232 21.47 -0.06 2.68
C SER A 232 22.63 0.59 3.44
N VAL A 233 22.32 1.27 4.54
CA VAL A 233 23.33 1.82 5.46
C VAL A 233 23.28 0.99 6.76
N ARG A 234 24.37 0.27 7.03
CA ARG A 234 24.46 -0.68 8.13
C ARG A 234 24.12 0.02 9.45
N SER A 235 23.29 -0.60 10.28
CA SER A 235 22.83 -0.09 11.60
C SER A 235 22.00 1.20 11.57
N VAL A 236 21.82 1.86 10.42
CA VAL A 236 21.06 3.12 10.29
C VAL A 236 19.72 2.88 9.59
N GLY A 237 19.75 2.38 8.37
CA GLY A 237 18.55 2.21 7.55
C GLY A 237 18.87 2.22 6.06
N TYR A 238 18.31 3.18 5.32
CA TYR A 238 18.42 3.25 3.86
C TYR A 238 18.76 4.66 3.39
N LEU A 239 19.48 4.74 2.31
CA LEU A 239 19.90 5.96 1.65
C LEU A 239 19.42 5.94 0.21
N PHE A 240 18.82 7.02 -0.24
CA PHE A 240 18.60 7.29 -1.65
C PHE A 240 19.59 8.37 -2.12
N ASP A 241 20.31 8.08 -3.18
CA ASP A 241 21.25 9.02 -3.77
C ASP A 241 21.45 8.74 -5.25
N HIS A 242 21.81 9.75 -6.02
CA HIS A 242 22.19 9.68 -7.43
C HIS A 242 23.04 10.88 -7.80
N GLU A 243 23.81 10.76 -8.85
CA GLU A 243 24.55 11.86 -9.46
C GLU A 243 23.63 12.85 -10.17
#